data_01d97ab07467e9ed491106780c87ce14
#
_entry.id   01d97ab07467e9ed491106780c87ce14
#
_cell.length_a   1.000
_cell.length_b   1.000
_cell.length_c   1.000
_cell.angle_alpha   90.00
_cell.angle_beta   90.00
_cell.angle_gamma   90.00
#
_symmetry.space_group_name_H-M   'P 1'
#
loop_
_entity.id
_entity.type
_entity.pdbx_description
1 polymer ?
#
loop_
_entity_poly.entity_id
_entity_poly.type
_entity_poly.pdbx_seq_one_letter_code
_entity_poly.pdbx_strand_id
1 'polypeptide(L)'
;MGKMILYKEWLKTRWVLLAIFAVFAGALFYSLLNLTKVVEFRGAAILWSTLVAKDTVLMEILRYLPAVAGGLLAASQFLPETGRKRLKLTLHLPYPEWKMILMIVCYGIVSLTAVFALSAAVSAIVLGQWIAAELVGRIVRTMLVWFLAGYAAYIWTAAVCLEPTWKVRSLLLILLGALLWLLFLSAVPEAYNGFLPWLCLYIAVSYVLVRGSVARFKEGCQDR
;
A
#
# COMPACT_ATOMS: atom_id res chain seq x y z
N MET A 1 -14.12 23.97 -0.82
CA MET A 1 -14.67 22.61 -0.64
C MET A 1 -13.60 21.52 -0.58
N GLY A 2 -12.61 21.45 -1.46
CA GLY A 2 -11.58 20.39 -1.40
C GLY A 2 -10.83 20.27 -0.08
N LYS A 3 -10.42 21.40 0.52
CA LYS A 3 -9.75 21.42 1.82
C LYS A 3 -10.60 20.81 2.95
N MET A 4 -11.92 21.00 2.92
CA MET A 4 -12.83 20.40 3.91
C MET A 4 -12.92 18.88 3.78
N ILE A 5 -12.91 18.35 2.56
CA ILE A 5 -12.88 16.89 2.29
C ILE A 5 -11.59 16.29 2.84
N LEU A 6 -10.44 16.90 2.54
CA LEU A 6 -9.15 16.42 3.02
C LEU A 6 -9.06 16.46 4.56
N TYR A 7 -9.56 17.52 5.18
CA TYR A 7 -9.60 17.64 6.64
C TYR A 7 -10.49 16.57 7.29
N LYS A 8 -11.66 16.30 6.69
CA LYS A 8 -12.56 15.21 7.11
C LYS A 8 -11.85 13.85 7.05
N GLU A 9 -11.14 13.57 5.95
CA GLU A 9 -10.40 12.32 5.78
C GLU A 9 -9.26 12.22 6.80
N TRP A 10 -8.53 13.32 7.05
CA TRP A 10 -7.48 13.35 8.07
C TRP A 10 -8.02 13.01 9.47
N LEU A 11 -9.11 13.64 9.89
CA LEU A 11 -9.71 13.37 11.20
C LEU A 11 -10.14 11.91 11.36
N LYS A 12 -10.61 11.29 10.27
CA LYS A 12 -11.08 9.90 10.25
C LYS A 12 -9.92 8.90 10.31
N THR A 13 -8.81 9.18 9.62
CA THR A 13 -7.72 8.22 9.43
C THR A 13 -6.50 8.46 10.31
N ARG A 14 -6.41 9.59 11.01
CA ARG A 14 -5.22 9.98 11.78
C ARG A 14 -4.69 8.90 12.72
N TRP A 15 -5.55 8.20 13.43
CA TRP A 15 -5.16 7.14 14.37
C TRP A 15 -4.65 5.89 13.65
N VAL A 16 -5.29 5.52 12.54
CA VAL A 16 -4.87 4.40 11.70
C VAL A 16 -3.55 4.71 11.02
N LEU A 17 -3.36 5.92 10.50
CA LEU A 17 -2.08 6.37 9.93
C LEU A 17 -0.97 6.36 10.97
N LEU A 18 -1.24 6.83 12.20
CA LEU A 18 -0.28 6.81 13.28
C LEU A 18 0.11 5.37 13.65
N ALA A 19 -0.87 4.46 13.72
CA ALA A 19 -0.61 3.04 13.96
C ALA A 19 0.22 2.41 12.83
N ILE A 20 -0.12 2.67 11.56
CA ILE A 20 0.65 2.22 10.40
C ILE A 20 2.09 2.73 10.49
N PHE A 21 2.27 4.01 10.76
CA PHE A 21 3.59 4.61 10.92
C PHE A 21 4.39 3.96 12.04
N ALA A 22 3.79 3.73 13.21
CA ALA A 22 4.43 3.08 14.34
C ALA A 22 4.87 1.64 14.02
N VAL A 23 4.01 0.89 13.30
CA VAL A 23 4.33 -0.49 12.89
C VAL A 23 5.47 -0.49 11.86
N PHE A 24 5.47 0.42 10.88
CA PHE A 24 6.57 0.55 9.92
C PHE A 24 7.88 0.94 10.62
N ALA A 25 7.84 1.91 11.52
CA ALA A 25 9.01 2.33 12.30
C ALA A 25 9.56 1.17 13.15
N GLY A 26 8.69 0.42 13.83
CA GLY A 26 9.07 -0.76 14.61
C GLY A 26 9.68 -1.88 13.76
N ALA A 27 9.09 -2.18 12.60
CA ALA A 27 9.60 -3.19 11.68
C ALA A 27 10.95 -2.79 11.07
N LEU A 28 11.12 -1.51 10.71
CA LEU A 28 12.40 -0.98 10.26
C LEU A 28 13.46 -1.06 11.36
N PHE A 29 13.13 -0.58 12.55
CA PHE A 29 14.05 -0.62 13.69
C PHE A 29 14.51 -2.05 13.99
N TYR A 30 13.57 -3.00 14.03
CA TYR A 30 13.89 -4.41 14.23
C TYR A 30 14.79 -4.98 13.12
N SER A 31 14.49 -4.68 11.87
CA SER A 31 15.28 -5.13 10.71
C SER A 31 16.71 -4.58 10.75
N LEU A 32 16.86 -3.29 11.09
CA LEU A 32 18.14 -2.62 11.21
C LEU A 32 18.97 -3.16 12.40
N LEU A 33 18.34 -3.41 13.55
CA LEU A 33 19.02 -4.04 14.69
C LEU A 33 19.53 -5.45 14.36
N ASN A 34 18.75 -6.23 13.63
CA ASN A 34 19.20 -7.54 13.18
C ASN A 34 20.41 -7.45 12.24
N LEU A 35 20.42 -6.46 11.34
CA LEU A 35 21.55 -6.25 10.43
C LEU A 35 22.82 -5.84 11.19
N THR A 36 22.73 -4.90 12.12
CA THR A 36 23.91 -4.49 12.93
C THR A 36 24.50 -5.66 13.70
N LYS A 37 23.66 -6.49 14.32
CA LYS A 37 24.14 -7.71 14.99
C LYS A 37 24.84 -8.69 14.03
N VAL A 38 24.31 -8.89 12.84
CA VAL A 38 24.93 -9.77 11.84
C VAL A 38 26.29 -9.23 11.39
N VAL A 39 26.41 -7.91 11.22
CA VAL A 39 27.68 -7.24 10.85
C VAL A 39 28.70 -7.39 11.98
N GLU A 40 28.32 -7.16 13.23
CA GLU A 40 29.21 -7.27 14.40
C GLU A 40 29.69 -8.69 14.64
N PHE A 41 28.80 -9.70 14.56
CA PHE A 41 29.15 -11.08 14.89
C PHE A 41 29.80 -11.87 13.74
N ARG A 42 29.47 -11.57 12.50
CA ARG A 42 29.91 -12.35 11.33
C ARG A 42 30.81 -11.59 10.36
N GLY A 43 30.98 -10.30 10.54
CA GLY A 43 31.79 -9.45 9.68
C GLY A 43 31.08 -9.06 8.36
N ALA A 44 31.48 -7.91 7.81
CA ALA A 44 30.90 -7.37 6.57
C ALA A 44 31.10 -8.28 5.34
N ALA A 45 32.18 -9.06 5.29
CA ALA A 45 32.47 -9.99 4.20
C ALA A 45 31.45 -11.13 4.06
N ILE A 46 30.97 -11.67 5.20
CA ILE A 46 29.96 -12.73 5.21
C ILE A 46 28.58 -12.18 4.81
N LEU A 47 28.29 -10.95 5.21
CA LEU A 47 27.06 -10.26 4.79
C LEU A 47 27.05 -10.07 3.26
N TRP A 48 28.18 -9.69 2.68
CA TRP A 48 28.37 -9.55 1.25
C TRP A 48 28.15 -10.86 0.50
N SER A 49 28.78 -11.92 0.95
CA SER A 49 28.63 -13.26 0.35
C SER A 49 27.22 -13.80 0.48
N THR A 50 26.52 -13.53 1.59
CA THR A 50 25.15 -13.98 1.82
C THR A 50 24.15 -13.21 0.93
N LEU A 51 24.35 -11.92 0.76
CA LEU A 51 23.52 -11.07 -0.10
C LEU A 51 23.68 -11.38 -1.58
N VAL A 52 24.92 -11.61 -2.01
CA VAL A 52 25.25 -11.85 -3.42
C VAL A 52 25.06 -13.32 -3.82
N ALA A 53 25.46 -14.26 -2.98
CA ALA A 53 25.41 -15.69 -3.30
C ALA A 53 24.08 -16.36 -2.98
N LYS A 54 23.33 -15.88 -1.96
CA LYS A 54 22.05 -16.49 -1.56
C LYS A 54 20.82 -15.72 -1.91
N ASP A 55 20.95 -14.56 -2.59
CA ASP A 55 19.82 -13.69 -2.97
C ASP A 55 18.80 -13.47 -1.82
N THR A 56 19.30 -13.40 -0.58
CA THR A 56 18.44 -13.28 0.60
C THR A 56 17.90 -11.86 0.72
N VAL A 57 16.62 -11.75 1.05
CA VAL A 57 15.97 -10.47 1.31
C VAL A 57 16.20 -10.07 2.76
N LEU A 58 17.00 -9.01 2.98
CA LEU A 58 17.34 -8.54 4.33
C LEU A 58 16.15 -8.02 5.13
N MET A 59 15.06 -7.65 4.48
CA MET A 59 13.92 -7.00 5.10
C MET A 59 12.60 -7.76 4.87
N GLU A 60 12.59 -9.08 5.10
CA GLU A 60 11.40 -9.91 4.90
C GLU A 60 10.16 -9.43 5.65
N ILE A 61 10.33 -8.88 6.85
CA ILE A 61 9.22 -8.35 7.66
C ILE A 61 8.48 -7.21 6.94
N LEU A 62 9.20 -6.39 6.16
CA LEU A 62 8.57 -5.31 5.39
C LEU A 62 7.83 -5.82 4.13
N ARG A 63 7.98 -7.08 3.76
CA ARG A 63 7.42 -7.62 2.52
C ARG A 63 5.89 -7.47 2.44
N TYR A 64 5.18 -7.87 3.49
CA TYR A 64 3.71 -7.89 3.51
C TYR A 64 3.10 -6.62 4.13
N LEU A 65 3.88 -5.87 4.89
CA LEU A 65 3.43 -4.69 5.61
C LEU A 65 2.76 -3.63 4.73
N PRO A 66 3.29 -3.26 3.56
CA PRO A 66 2.66 -2.29 2.68
C PRO A 66 1.26 -2.71 2.21
N ALA A 67 1.06 -4.00 1.88
CA ALA A 67 -0.24 -4.51 1.45
C ALA A 67 -1.27 -4.46 2.58
N VAL A 68 -0.87 -4.84 3.79
CA VAL A 68 -1.73 -4.73 4.98
C VAL A 68 -2.06 -3.28 5.29
N ALA A 69 -1.08 -2.38 5.24
CA ALA A 69 -1.28 -0.95 5.47
C ALA A 69 -2.24 -0.33 4.45
N GLY A 70 -2.09 -0.66 3.17
CA GLY A 70 -2.99 -0.22 2.11
C GLY A 70 -4.44 -0.67 2.36
N GLY A 71 -4.63 -1.95 2.68
CA GLY A 71 -5.94 -2.51 3.00
C GLY A 71 -6.58 -1.87 4.24
N LEU A 72 -5.84 -1.72 5.33
CA LEU A 72 -6.32 -1.09 6.57
C LEU A 72 -6.69 0.38 6.36
N LEU A 73 -5.87 1.13 5.62
CA LEU A 73 -6.16 2.52 5.33
C LEU A 73 -7.43 2.65 4.49
N ALA A 74 -7.58 1.86 3.42
CA ALA A 74 -8.79 1.85 2.61
C ALA A 74 -10.03 1.48 3.44
N ALA A 75 -9.95 0.43 4.25
CA ALA A 75 -11.05 0.03 5.13
C ALA A 75 -11.43 1.16 6.09
N SER A 76 -10.47 1.82 6.72
CA SER A 76 -10.73 2.94 7.64
C SER A 76 -11.39 4.15 6.97
N GLN A 77 -11.10 4.39 5.68
CA GLN A 77 -11.71 5.47 4.91
C GLN A 77 -13.12 5.14 4.43
N PHE A 78 -13.30 3.95 3.85
CA PHE A 78 -14.53 3.65 3.10
C PHE A 78 -15.59 2.88 3.89
N LEU A 79 -15.24 2.05 4.88
CA LEU A 79 -16.25 1.35 5.71
C LEU A 79 -17.19 2.31 6.46
N PRO A 80 -16.73 3.41 7.09
CA PRO A 80 -17.63 4.34 7.74
C PRO A 80 -18.55 5.10 6.77
N GLU A 81 -18.13 5.26 5.52
CA GLU A 81 -18.92 5.94 4.47
C GLU A 81 -20.06 5.05 3.97
N THR A 82 -19.81 3.76 3.79
CA THR A 82 -20.82 2.79 3.33
C THR A 82 -21.77 2.37 4.43
N GLY A 83 -21.25 2.04 5.62
CA GLY A 83 -22.05 1.51 6.74
C GLY A 83 -23.11 2.46 7.28
N ARG A 84 -22.87 3.78 7.24
CA ARG A 84 -23.81 4.81 7.71
C ARG A 84 -24.54 5.56 6.59
N LYS A 85 -24.52 5.04 5.36
CA LYS A 85 -25.08 5.68 4.15
C LYS A 85 -24.60 7.14 3.95
N ARG A 86 -23.49 7.53 4.59
CA ARG A 86 -22.94 8.89 4.51
C ARG A 86 -22.46 9.23 3.10
N LEU A 87 -22.05 8.21 2.34
CA LEU A 87 -21.66 8.39 0.95
C LEU A 87 -22.81 8.97 0.12
N LYS A 88 -24.07 8.53 0.34
CA LYS A 88 -25.23 9.10 -0.35
C LYS A 88 -25.39 10.61 -0.05
N LEU A 89 -25.22 11.01 1.21
CA LEU A 89 -25.31 12.44 1.58
C LEU A 89 -24.20 13.28 0.96
N THR A 90 -22.98 12.72 0.87
CA THR A 90 -21.85 13.41 0.22
C THR A 90 -22.00 13.50 -1.28
N LEU A 91 -22.63 12.51 -1.94
CA LEU A 91 -22.91 12.53 -3.37
C LEU A 91 -24.01 13.54 -3.76
N HIS A 92 -24.87 13.97 -2.84
CA HIS A 92 -25.88 15.03 -3.07
C HIS A 92 -25.34 16.45 -2.94
N LEU A 93 -24.07 16.65 -2.56
CA LEU A 93 -23.46 17.97 -2.54
C LEU A 93 -23.31 18.53 -3.96
N PRO A 94 -23.43 19.84 -4.18
CA PRO A 94 -23.25 20.49 -5.49
C PRO A 94 -21.77 20.52 -5.90
N TYR A 95 -21.14 19.34 -5.94
CA TYR A 95 -19.74 19.15 -6.33
C TYR A 95 -19.62 17.92 -7.24
N PRO A 96 -18.85 17.96 -8.33
CA PRO A 96 -18.73 16.82 -9.24
C PRO A 96 -18.26 15.56 -8.50
N GLU A 97 -19.07 14.52 -8.52
CA GLU A 97 -18.88 13.26 -7.78
C GLU A 97 -17.51 12.63 -8.05
N TRP A 98 -17.09 12.62 -9.32
CA TRP A 98 -15.81 12.06 -9.71
C TRP A 98 -14.60 12.78 -9.10
N LYS A 99 -14.69 14.13 -8.95
CA LYS A 99 -13.61 14.91 -8.29
C LYS A 99 -13.55 14.63 -6.80
N MET A 100 -14.70 14.43 -6.17
CA MET A 100 -14.78 14.11 -4.75
C MET A 100 -14.15 12.75 -4.45
N ILE A 101 -14.53 11.71 -5.20
CA ILE A 101 -13.97 10.37 -5.05
C ILE A 101 -12.46 10.37 -5.32
N LEU A 102 -12.05 11.07 -6.39
CA LEU A 102 -10.65 11.23 -6.73
C LEU A 102 -9.87 11.87 -5.57
N MET A 103 -10.39 12.93 -4.94
CA MET A 103 -9.73 13.58 -3.81
C MET A 103 -9.60 12.64 -2.60
N ILE A 104 -10.61 11.83 -2.29
CA ILE A 104 -10.55 10.86 -1.20
C ILE A 104 -9.47 9.80 -1.49
N VAL A 105 -9.45 9.26 -2.71
CA VAL A 105 -8.44 8.27 -3.12
C VAL A 105 -7.04 8.88 -3.16
N CYS A 106 -6.89 10.09 -3.72
CA CYS A 106 -5.61 10.80 -3.73
C CYS A 106 -5.07 11.06 -2.33
N TYR A 107 -5.94 11.42 -1.37
CA TYR A 107 -5.53 11.58 0.02
C TYR A 107 -4.91 10.29 0.57
N GLY A 108 -5.54 9.13 0.36
CA GLY A 108 -5.02 7.85 0.81
C GLY A 108 -3.70 7.48 0.13
N ILE A 109 -3.59 7.69 -1.18
CA ILE A 109 -2.34 7.46 -1.93
C ILE A 109 -1.22 8.35 -1.41
N VAL A 110 -1.46 9.66 -1.21
CA VAL A 110 -0.46 10.60 -0.68
C VAL A 110 -0.02 10.21 0.72
N SER A 111 -0.95 9.80 1.58
CA SER A 111 -0.66 9.35 2.95
C SER A 111 0.21 8.08 2.95
N LEU A 112 -0.10 7.09 2.11
CA LEU A 112 0.74 5.89 1.94
C LEU A 112 2.11 6.24 1.36
N THR A 113 2.16 7.13 0.36
CA THR A 113 3.42 7.57 -0.25
C THR A 113 4.33 8.22 0.80
N ALA A 114 3.80 9.03 1.70
CA ALA A 114 4.59 9.63 2.77
C ALA A 114 5.22 8.56 3.68
N VAL A 115 4.46 7.54 4.09
CA VAL A 115 4.98 6.44 4.92
C VAL A 115 6.01 5.61 4.17
N PHE A 116 5.72 5.25 2.91
CA PHE A 116 6.60 4.41 2.09
C PHE A 116 7.91 5.14 1.71
N ALA A 117 7.82 6.42 1.33
CA ALA A 117 8.99 7.23 1.02
C ALA A 117 9.89 7.42 2.24
N LEU A 118 9.29 7.68 3.42
CA LEU A 118 10.05 7.80 4.65
C LEU A 118 10.74 6.48 5.01
N SER A 119 10.04 5.34 4.90
CA SER A 119 10.63 4.03 5.18
C SER A 119 11.75 3.68 4.20
N ALA A 120 11.60 4.00 2.91
CA ALA A 120 12.65 3.82 1.91
C ALA A 120 13.86 4.72 2.19
N ALA A 121 13.63 6.00 2.54
CA ALA A 121 14.69 6.95 2.84
C ALA A 121 15.49 6.54 4.07
N VAL A 122 14.82 6.18 5.17
CA VAL A 122 15.48 5.69 6.38
C VAL A 122 16.30 4.43 6.10
N SER A 123 15.72 3.48 5.35
CA SER A 123 16.45 2.26 4.96
C SER A 123 17.68 2.59 4.12
N ALA A 124 17.57 3.47 3.12
CA ALA A 124 18.68 3.84 2.26
C ALA A 124 19.81 4.55 3.02
N ILE A 125 19.46 5.47 3.93
CA ILE A 125 20.45 6.23 4.73
C ILE A 125 21.20 5.30 5.68
N VAL A 126 20.48 4.45 6.42
CA VAL A 126 21.12 3.58 7.42
C VAL A 126 21.93 2.47 6.76
N LEU A 127 21.39 1.82 5.73
CA LEU A 127 22.12 0.78 5.00
C LEU A 127 23.34 1.34 4.25
N GLY A 128 23.23 2.56 3.72
CA GLY A 128 24.34 3.22 3.03
C GLY A 128 25.58 3.50 3.90
N GLN A 129 25.44 3.43 5.23
CA GLN A 129 26.58 3.55 6.15
C GLN A 129 27.42 2.25 6.25
N TRP A 130 26.79 1.10 5.92
CA TRP A 130 27.38 -0.23 6.14
C TRP A 130 27.61 -1.02 4.85
N ILE A 131 26.86 -0.70 3.79
CA ILE A 131 26.78 -1.50 2.57
C ILE A 131 27.04 -0.59 1.36
N ALA A 132 27.66 -1.13 0.29
CA ALA A 132 27.90 -0.42 -0.95
C ALA A 132 26.59 0.09 -1.60
N ALA A 133 26.65 1.29 -2.20
CA ALA A 133 25.48 1.98 -2.78
C ALA A 133 24.69 1.12 -3.80
N GLU A 134 25.39 0.25 -4.54
CA GLU A 134 24.79 -0.65 -5.51
C GLU A 134 23.81 -1.65 -4.86
N LEU A 135 24.21 -2.24 -3.71
CA LEU A 135 23.37 -3.16 -2.96
C LEU A 135 22.21 -2.46 -2.26
N VAL A 136 22.44 -1.23 -1.77
CA VAL A 136 21.35 -0.39 -1.23
C VAL A 136 20.32 -0.12 -2.32
N GLY A 137 20.76 0.23 -3.52
CA GLY A 137 19.87 0.43 -4.67
C GLY A 137 19.07 -0.82 -5.01
N ARG A 138 19.66 -2.01 -4.93
CA ARG A 138 18.99 -3.30 -5.16
C ARG A 138 17.88 -3.55 -4.12
N ILE A 139 18.17 -3.28 -2.84
CA ILE A 139 17.20 -3.43 -1.76
C ILE A 139 16.03 -2.46 -1.94
N VAL A 140 16.30 -1.19 -2.22
CA VAL A 140 15.26 -0.17 -2.43
C VAL A 140 14.36 -0.52 -3.62
N ARG A 141 14.92 -0.99 -4.74
CA ARG A 141 14.13 -1.44 -5.90
C ARG A 141 13.23 -2.63 -5.55
N THR A 142 13.70 -3.55 -4.75
CA THR A 142 12.88 -4.67 -4.27
C THR A 142 11.72 -4.16 -3.39
N MET A 143 11.97 -3.18 -2.51
CA MET A 143 10.92 -2.56 -1.70
C MET A 143 9.84 -1.83 -2.53
N LEU A 144 10.20 -1.26 -3.69
CA LEU A 144 9.23 -0.59 -4.58
C LEU A 144 8.11 -1.53 -5.01
N VAL A 145 8.39 -2.79 -5.29
CA VAL A 145 7.35 -3.78 -5.64
C VAL A 145 6.37 -3.98 -4.49
N TRP A 146 6.87 -4.03 -3.26
CA TRP A 146 6.01 -4.18 -2.07
C TRP A 146 5.16 -2.94 -1.82
N PHE A 147 5.71 -1.75 -2.08
CA PHE A 147 4.95 -0.50 -2.01
C PHE A 147 3.86 -0.45 -3.08
N LEU A 148 4.15 -0.93 -4.30
CA LEU A 148 3.15 -1.07 -5.35
C LEU A 148 2.04 -2.06 -4.96
N ALA A 149 2.39 -3.17 -4.30
CA ALA A 149 1.39 -4.08 -3.72
C ALA A 149 0.51 -3.37 -2.66
N GLY A 150 1.09 -2.45 -1.88
CA GLY A 150 0.36 -1.61 -0.93
C GLY A 150 -0.66 -0.69 -1.61
N TYR A 151 -0.30 -0.04 -2.70
CA TYR A 151 -1.24 0.78 -3.48
C TYR A 151 -2.32 -0.07 -4.15
N ALA A 152 -1.96 -1.22 -4.71
CA ALA A 152 -2.92 -2.16 -5.27
C ALA A 152 -3.93 -2.61 -4.20
N ALA A 153 -3.45 -3.04 -3.03
CA ALA A 153 -4.29 -3.42 -1.91
C ALA A 153 -5.22 -2.28 -1.47
N TYR A 154 -4.73 -1.04 -1.44
CA TYR A 154 -5.54 0.14 -1.11
C TYR A 154 -6.69 0.34 -2.10
N ILE A 155 -6.40 0.40 -3.41
CA ILE A 155 -7.40 0.69 -4.45
C ILE A 155 -8.44 -0.44 -4.53
N TRP A 156 -8.00 -1.68 -4.51
CA TRP A 156 -8.92 -2.82 -4.57
C TRP A 156 -9.78 -2.95 -3.32
N THR A 157 -9.23 -2.75 -2.13
CA THR A 157 -10.00 -2.74 -0.89
C THR A 157 -11.02 -1.60 -0.88
N ALA A 158 -10.66 -0.41 -1.42
CA ALA A 158 -11.59 0.69 -1.59
C ALA A 158 -12.77 0.30 -2.51
N ALA A 159 -12.50 -0.37 -3.64
CA ALA A 159 -13.53 -0.86 -4.54
C ALA A 159 -14.44 -1.90 -3.85
N VAL A 160 -13.87 -2.84 -3.11
CA VAL A 160 -14.61 -3.86 -2.32
C VAL A 160 -15.51 -3.21 -1.27
N CYS A 161 -15.01 -2.20 -0.55
CA CYS A 161 -15.79 -1.51 0.48
C CYS A 161 -16.97 -0.71 -0.10
N LEU A 162 -16.80 -0.17 -1.32
CA LEU A 162 -17.80 0.65 -2.01
C LEU A 162 -18.82 -0.19 -2.78
N GLU A 163 -18.53 -1.45 -3.05
CA GLU A 163 -19.41 -2.33 -3.84
C GLU A 163 -20.70 -2.69 -3.08
N PRO A 164 -21.89 -2.40 -3.61
CA PRO A 164 -23.15 -2.70 -2.97
C PRO A 164 -23.56 -4.18 -3.11
N THR A 165 -23.19 -4.84 -4.22
CA THR A 165 -23.59 -6.19 -4.56
C THR A 165 -22.65 -7.23 -3.93
N TRP A 166 -23.22 -8.19 -3.19
CA TRP A 166 -22.43 -9.21 -2.51
C TRP A 166 -21.63 -10.10 -3.46
N LYS A 167 -22.22 -10.46 -4.61
CA LYS A 167 -21.58 -11.32 -5.62
C LYS A 167 -20.32 -10.65 -6.21
N VAL A 168 -20.43 -9.36 -6.58
CA VAL A 168 -19.30 -8.61 -7.12
C VAL A 168 -18.26 -8.33 -6.04
N ARG A 169 -18.69 -8.07 -4.81
CA ARG A 169 -17.79 -7.87 -3.65
C ARG A 169 -16.93 -9.10 -3.39
N SER A 170 -17.53 -10.29 -3.36
CA SER A 170 -16.80 -11.55 -3.17
C SER A 170 -15.84 -11.83 -4.33
N LEU A 171 -16.25 -11.56 -5.56
CA LEU A 171 -15.39 -11.68 -6.74
C LEU A 171 -14.17 -10.74 -6.63
N LEU A 172 -14.38 -9.46 -6.28
CA LEU A 172 -13.30 -8.50 -6.09
C LEU A 172 -12.34 -8.91 -4.97
N LEU A 173 -12.84 -9.50 -3.87
CA LEU A 173 -12.00 -10.03 -2.80
C LEU A 173 -11.12 -11.19 -3.26
N ILE A 174 -11.69 -12.14 -4.02
CA ILE A 174 -10.93 -13.26 -4.58
C ILE A 174 -9.86 -12.76 -5.54
N LEU A 175 -10.20 -11.82 -6.43
CA LEU A 175 -9.25 -11.22 -7.37
C LEU A 175 -8.15 -10.42 -6.65
N LEU A 176 -8.48 -9.70 -5.58
CA LEU A 176 -7.48 -9.03 -4.73
C LEU A 176 -6.51 -10.05 -4.11
N GLY A 177 -7.04 -11.13 -3.54
CA GLY A 177 -6.21 -12.20 -2.99
C GLY A 177 -5.29 -12.83 -4.02
N ALA A 178 -5.81 -13.14 -5.21
CA ALA A 178 -5.03 -13.68 -6.32
C ALA A 178 -3.93 -12.71 -6.79
N LEU A 179 -4.26 -11.42 -6.90
CA LEU A 179 -3.30 -10.38 -7.28
C LEU A 179 -2.17 -10.26 -6.26
N LEU A 180 -2.50 -10.17 -4.98
CA LEU A 180 -1.49 -10.09 -3.92
C LEU A 180 -0.64 -11.36 -3.88
N TRP A 181 -1.25 -12.54 -4.02
CA TRP A 181 -0.51 -13.79 -4.10
C TRP A 181 0.49 -13.79 -5.27
N LEU A 182 0.09 -13.32 -6.45
CA LEU A 182 0.94 -13.21 -7.63
C LEU A 182 2.11 -12.23 -7.41
N LEU A 183 1.87 -11.09 -6.76
CA LEU A 183 2.91 -10.10 -6.44
C LEU A 183 3.93 -10.60 -5.41
N PHE A 184 3.52 -11.51 -4.54
CA PHE A 184 4.39 -12.11 -3.53
C PHE A 184 4.92 -13.52 -3.89
N LEU A 185 4.65 -13.99 -5.10
CA LEU A 185 5.06 -15.33 -5.55
C LEU A 185 6.58 -15.50 -5.55
N SER A 186 7.31 -14.52 -6.09
CA SER A 186 8.78 -14.57 -6.10
C SER A 186 9.37 -13.94 -4.84
N ALA A 187 10.29 -14.66 -4.20
CA ALA A 187 11.08 -14.17 -3.08
C ALA A 187 12.43 -13.56 -3.53
N VAL A 188 12.78 -13.70 -4.81
CA VAL A 188 14.07 -13.24 -5.35
C VAL A 188 14.07 -11.71 -5.44
N PRO A 189 15.14 -11.03 -4.96
CA PRO A 189 15.29 -9.59 -5.14
C PRO A 189 15.24 -9.21 -6.61
N GLU A 190 14.61 -8.07 -6.91
CA GLU A 190 14.51 -7.51 -8.26
C GLU A 190 13.74 -8.34 -9.30
N ALA A 191 13.09 -9.45 -8.92
CA ALA A 191 12.37 -10.34 -9.84
C ALA A 191 11.34 -9.62 -10.73
N TYR A 192 10.77 -8.52 -10.26
CA TYR A 192 9.72 -7.75 -10.95
C TYR A 192 10.20 -6.44 -11.57
N ASN A 193 11.52 -6.18 -11.62
CA ASN A 193 12.03 -4.88 -12.11
C ASN A 193 11.59 -4.56 -13.54
N GLY A 194 11.60 -5.54 -14.44
CA GLY A 194 11.11 -5.36 -15.81
C GLY A 194 9.60 -5.10 -15.91
N PHE A 195 8.84 -5.44 -14.87
CA PHE A 195 7.39 -5.31 -14.81
C PHE A 195 6.91 -4.03 -14.07
N LEU A 196 7.81 -3.29 -13.44
CA LEU A 196 7.45 -2.09 -12.66
C LEU A 196 6.57 -1.08 -13.42
N PRO A 197 6.87 -0.69 -14.68
CA PRO A 197 6.01 0.24 -15.42
C PRO A 197 4.60 -0.31 -15.65
N TRP A 198 4.49 -1.60 -15.94
CA TRP A 198 3.21 -2.28 -16.14
C TRP A 198 2.40 -2.38 -14.86
N LEU A 199 3.06 -2.60 -13.71
CA LEU A 199 2.41 -2.59 -12.40
C LEU A 199 1.88 -1.19 -12.05
N CYS A 200 2.65 -0.13 -12.32
CA CYS A 200 2.19 1.24 -12.13
C CYS A 200 0.96 1.55 -13.01
N LEU A 201 1.01 1.17 -14.28
CA LEU A 201 -0.12 1.33 -15.20
C LEU A 201 -1.35 0.55 -14.72
N TYR A 202 -1.16 -0.71 -14.30
CA TYR A 202 -2.22 -1.55 -13.76
C TYR A 202 -2.89 -0.92 -12.54
N ILE A 203 -2.11 -0.39 -11.59
CA ILE A 203 -2.62 0.29 -10.40
C ILE A 203 -3.42 1.53 -10.80
N ALA A 204 -2.92 2.33 -11.74
CA ALA A 204 -3.63 3.51 -12.24
C ALA A 204 -4.96 3.14 -12.90
N VAL A 205 -4.97 2.10 -13.74
CA VAL A 205 -6.20 1.60 -14.40
C VAL A 205 -7.17 1.01 -13.38
N SER A 206 -6.68 0.37 -12.31
CA SER A 206 -7.53 -0.20 -11.25
C SER A 206 -8.42 0.86 -10.55
N TYR A 207 -8.10 2.15 -10.65
CA TYR A 207 -8.99 3.22 -10.18
C TYR A 207 -10.38 3.18 -10.86
N VAL A 208 -10.47 2.65 -12.07
CA VAL A 208 -11.75 2.46 -12.78
C VAL A 208 -12.70 1.54 -11.99
N LEU A 209 -12.17 0.56 -11.26
CA LEU A 209 -12.97 -0.32 -10.39
C LEU A 209 -13.67 0.48 -9.30
N VAL A 210 -12.97 1.40 -8.66
CA VAL A 210 -13.54 2.28 -7.63
C VAL A 210 -14.68 3.11 -8.20
N ARG A 211 -14.51 3.68 -9.40
CA ARG A 211 -15.56 4.43 -10.09
C ARG A 211 -16.77 3.55 -10.40
N GLY A 212 -16.55 2.35 -10.92
CA GLY A 212 -17.60 1.38 -11.23
C GLY A 212 -18.42 0.99 -10.00
N SER A 213 -17.74 0.72 -8.87
CA SER A 213 -18.43 0.39 -7.59
C SER A 213 -19.27 1.56 -7.07
N VAL A 214 -18.76 2.80 -7.19
CA VAL A 214 -19.52 4.00 -6.78
C VAL A 214 -20.74 4.22 -7.68
N ALA A 215 -20.62 4.03 -9.01
CA ALA A 215 -21.73 4.15 -9.93
C ALA A 215 -22.86 3.15 -9.56
N ARG A 216 -22.52 1.88 -9.35
CA ARG A 216 -23.49 0.86 -8.91
C ARG A 216 -24.11 1.18 -7.55
N PHE A 217 -23.31 1.71 -6.61
CA PHE A 217 -23.79 2.16 -5.31
C PHE A 217 -24.83 3.28 -5.42
N LYS A 218 -24.64 4.21 -6.36
CA LYS A 218 -25.56 5.32 -6.64
C LYS A 218 -26.87 4.82 -7.29
N GLU A 219 -26.78 3.91 -8.25
CA GLU A 219 -27.92 3.34 -8.95
C GLU A 219 -28.80 2.47 -8.04
N GLY A 220 -28.34 2.16 -6.83
CA GLY A 220 -29.11 1.42 -5.84
C GLY A 220 -29.24 -0.07 -6.17
N CYS A 221 -28.33 -0.60 -7.02
CA CYS A 221 -28.23 -2.05 -7.28
C CYS A 221 -27.90 -2.79 -5.98
N GLN A 222 -28.91 -3.00 -5.16
CA GLN A 222 -28.81 -3.93 -4.02
C GLN A 222 -29.50 -5.23 -4.47
N ASP A 223 -28.74 -6.32 -4.51
CA ASP A 223 -29.34 -7.66 -4.59
C ASP A 223 -30.26 -7.83 -3.37
N ARG A 224 -31.57 -7.96 -3.63
CA ARG A 224 -32.52 -8.44 -2.66
C ARG A 224 -32.31 -9.92 -2.39
#